data_c5e5b52abebb667691ec12c2fac8caa0
#
_entry.id   c5e5b52abebb667691ec12c2fac8caa0
#
_cell.length_a   1.000
_cell.length_b   1.000
_cell.length_c   1.000
_cell.angle_alpha   90.00
_cell.angle_beta   90.00
_cell.angle_gamma   90.00
#
_symmetry.space_group_name_H-M   'P 1'
#
loop_
_entity.id
_entity.type
_entity.pdbx_description
1 polymer ?
#
loop_
_entity_poly.entity_id
_entity_poly.type
_entity_poly.pdbx_seq_one_letter_code
_entity_poly.pdbx_strand_id
1 'polypeptide(L)'
;PIYYVNDKPHIGHAYTSVAADVLARWHRALGDDTWFLTGTDEHGLKIEQAARKAGVTPQQHADRFAEPFRALTPALLLSNDDTIRTTEARHSQVVSALWRKMVEAGDIYLGTYAGWYSVGDEAYFDESEIVDGKAPSGHAVEWVEEHTYFFRLSKYGPLLLEYFEAHPDFVKPSSRFNEVKRFVEGGLKDLSLSRTTFNWGIPVPDADGHVIYVWMDALTNYVSALGGPGADKYDRFWPASVHLIGKDILRFHAVYWPAFLMSAGLPLPQQVFAHGWWTVEGQKMSKSLGNTIDPFDVVQRFGAEAFRYFLLREVSFGSDGDFSEAGLISRINGELANDFGNLVNRSLGMLDRYRKGVVPARGRADAAEDGPLLQAFAEGRAELLAAMDELAFHKALAAIWKLVGAANKYVDVAAPWTLVKQGDDARLDEVLYNLCEVQRVLGVWVSPFLPHKGPELLDRLGAADAQRTVASTAEWGGLPSGGHARKGDPLFPRIEVEKPAEAPAPKAKKEKAPKAPKAPKAAPKAEAADGVIAYDDFEKLQLKVARVLAAEKHPDADRLLKLSVDAGEAEPRTVCAGIAGAYAPEDLVGQTVVLLANLAPRKIRGVVSQGMLLAAG
;
A
#
# COMPACT_ATOMS: atom_id res chain seq x y z
N PRO A 1 -5.30 12.97 2.75
CA PRO A 1 -3.96 13.43 2.35
C PRO A 1 -4.02 14.73 1.57
N ILE A 2 -2.99 15.60 1.69
CA ILE A 2 -2.76 16.74 0.80
C ILE A 2 -1.37 16.64 0.18
N TYR A 3 -1.20 17.26 -1.00
CA TYR A 3 -0.01 17.07 -1.83
C TYR A 3 0.65 18.39 -2.17
N TYR A 4 1.97 18.45 -2.05
CA TYR A 4 2.76 19.63 -2.41
C TYR A 4 2.89 19.73 -3.94
N VAL A 5 2.42 20.87 -4.51
CA VAL A 5 2.26 21.04 -5.96
C VAL A 5 3.53 21.53 -6.65
N ASN A 6 4.66 20.95 -6.32
CA ASN A 6 5.95 21.29 -6.92
C ASN A 6 6.24 20.52 -8.22
N ASP A 7 5.46 19.50 -8.54
CA ASP A 7 5.57 18.66 -9.73
C ASP A 7 4.27 17.89 -10.02
N LYS A 8 4.27 17.07 -11.09
CA LYS A 8 3.17 16.18 -11.44
C LYS A 8 2.99 15.08 -10.41
N PRO A 9 1.74 14.56 -10.23
CA PRO A 9 1.51 13.40 -9.38
C PRO A 9 2.24 12.16 -9.89
N HIS A 10 2.63 11.28 -8.96
CA HIS A 10 3.27 10.00 -9.23
C HIS A 10 2.59 8.87 -8.43
N ILE A 11 3.05 7.62 -8.62
CA ILE A 11 2.49 6.42 -7.98
C ILE A 11 2.34 6.55 -6.46
N GLY A 12 3.24 7.25 -5.75
CA GLY A 12 3.13 7.47 -4.30
C GLY A 12 1.87 8.26 -3.92
N HIS A 13 1.52 9.30 -4.68
CA HIS A 13 0.28 10.06 -4.49
C HIS A 13 -0.96 9.20 -4.78
N ALA A 14 -0.91 8.41 -5.87
CA ALA A 14 -1.97 7.45 -6.19
C ALA A 14 -2.18 6.43 -5.06
N TYR A 15 -1.09 5.90 -4.49
CA TYR A 15 -1.13 4.93 -3.40
C TYR A 15 -1.85 5.46 -2.16
N THR A 16 -1.43 6.64 -1.68
CA THR A 16 -2.08 7.29 -0.52
C THR A 16 -3.54 7.57 -0.79
N SER A 17 -3.87 8.13 -1.98
CA SER A 17 -5.25 8.48 -2.34
C SER A 17 -6.15 7.24 -2.44
N VAL A 18 -5.67 6.16 -3.08
CA VAL A 18 -6.42 4.91 -3.22
C VAL A 18 -6.64 4.24 -1.86
N ALA A 19 -5.62 4.22 -0.99
CA ALA A 19 -5.75 3.68 0.36
C ALA A 19 -6.82 4.44 1.18
N ALA A 20 -6.79 5.78 1.13
CA ALA A 20 -7.79 6.62 1.79
C ALA A 20 -9.20 6.41 1.23
N ASP A 21 -9.33 6.30 -0.09
CA ASP A 21 -10.61 6.04 -0.76
C ASP A 21 -11.20 4.67 -0.39
N VAL A 22 -10.36 3.62 -0.39
CA VAL A 22 -10.82 2.28 0.01
C VAL A 22 -11.29 2.26 1.45
N LEU A 23 -10.56 2.93 2.35
CA LEU A 23 -10.96 3.04 3.75
C LEU A 23 -12.30 3.80 3.89
N ALA A 24 -12.46 4.93 3.20
CA ALA A 24 -13.70 5.70 3.21
C ALA A 24 -14.89 4.90 2.67
N ARG A 25 -14.71 4.19 1.54
CA ARG A 25 -15.75 3.32 0.97
C ARG A 25 -16.09 2.14 1.88
N TRP A 26 -15.10 1.58 2.57
CA TRP A 26 -15.32 0.50 3.52
C TRP A 26 -16.20 0.96 4.69
N HIS A 27 -15.87 2.09 5.31
CA HIS A 27 -16.67 2.65 6.41
C HIS A 27 -18.09 3.02 5.98
N ARG A 28 -18.25 3.61 4.78
CA ARG A 28 -19.59 3.84 4.20
C ARG A 28 -20.37 2.55 3.97
N ALA A 29 -19.70 1.46 3.54
CA ALA A 29 -20.32 0.15 3.36
C ALA A 29 -20.69 -0.53 4.70
N LEU A 30 -20.02 -0.15 5.80
CA LEU A 30 -20.41 -0.50 7.17
C LEU A 30 -21.61 0.31 7.69
N GLY A 31 -21.93 1.44 7.04
CA GLY A 31 -22.99 2.37 7.46
C GLY A 31 -22.49 3.55 8.29
N ASP A 32 -21.17 3.71 8.40
CA ASP A 32 -20.57 4.82 9.14
C ASP A 32 -20.71 6.14 8.37
N ASP A 33 -20.94 7.21 9.13
CA ASP A 33 -20.92 8.57 8.61
C ASP A 33 -19.47 9.01 8.37
N THR A 34 -19.09 9.09 7.10
CA THR A 34 -17.68 9.17 6.68
C THR A 34 -17.41 10.43 5.88
N TRP A 35 -16.38 11.18 6.26
CA TRP A 35 -15.82 12.31 5.51
C TRP A 35 -14.40 12.01 5.03
N PHE A 36 -14.20 12.05 3.73
CA PHE A 36 -12.90 11.83 3.09
C PHE A 36 -12.37 13.11 2.47
N LEU A 37 -11.25 13.63 3.00
CA LEU A 37 -10.57 14.84 2.55
C LEU A 37 -9.31 14.51 1.75
N THR A 38 -9.14 15.21 0.64
CA THR A 38 -7.87 15.39 -0.07
C THR A 38 -7.63 16.87 -0.38
N GLY A 39 -6.48 17.21 -0.94
CA GLY A 39 -6.20 18.59 -1.30
C GLY A 39 -4.77 18.82 -1.77
N THR A 40 -4.42 20.10 -1.90
CA THR A 40 -3.12 20.57 -2.35
C THR A 40 -2.52 21.58 -1.38
N ASP A 41 -1.23 21.40 -1.08
CA ASP A 41 -0.37 22.35 -0.38
C ASP A 41 0.36 23.20 -1.42
N GLU A 42 0.12 24.52 -1.40
CA GLU A 42 0.42 25.42 -2.51
C GLU A 42 1.34 26.58 -2.13
N HIS A 43 1.75 26.69 -0.88
CA HIS A 43 2.61 27.77 -0.40
C HIS A 43 4.08 27.33 -0.28
N GLY A 44 4.95 28.29 0.06
CA GLY A 44 6.34 28.07 0.36
C GLY A 44 7.34 28.57 -0.69
N LEU A 45 8.60 28.60 -0.27
CA LEU A 45 9.71 29.16 -1.05
C LEU A 45 9.92 28.44 -2.41
N LYS A 46 9.76 27.13 -2.44
CA LYS A 46 9.92 26.33 -3.69
C LYS A 46 8.94 26.74 -4.77
N ILE A 47 7.68 26.96 -4.39
CA ILE A 47 6.63 27.40 -5.33
C ILE A 47 6.94 28.80 -5.84
N GLU A 48 7.36 29.73 -4.95
CA GLU A 48 7.75 31.08 -5.35
C GLU A 48 8.95 31.06 -6.31
N GLN A 49 9.98 30.27 -6.00
CA GLN A 49 11.16 30.14 -6.87
C GLN A 49 10.82 29.53 -8.23
N ALA A 50 9.97 28.49 -8.24
CA ALA A 50 9.53 27.84 -9.47
C ALA A 50 8.68 28.77 -10.33
N ALA A 51 7.77 29.52 -9.73
CA ALA A 51 6.97 30.54 -10.41
C ALA A 51 7.86 31.65 -11.03
N ARG A 52 8.82 32.16 -10.25
CA ARG A 52 9.79 33.19 -10.73
C ARG A 52 10.60 32.64 -11.91
N LYS A 53 11.08 31.41 -11.84
CA LYS A 53 11.80 30.75 -12.95
C LYS A 53 10.94 30.58 -14.19
N ALA A 54 9.63 30.32 -14.00
CA ALA A 54 8.67 30.16 -15.10
C ALA A 54 8.12 31.52 -15.63
N GLY A 55 8.45 32.67 -15.00
CA GLY A 55 7.96 33.99 -15.41
C GLY A 55 6.47 34.21 -15.15
N VAL A 56 5.89 33.51 -14.15
CA VAL A 56 4.48 33.62 -13.77
C VAL A 56 4.35 33.99 -12.29
N THR A 57 3.14 34.38 -11.86
CA THR A 57 2.89 34.61 -10.42
C THR A 57 2.86 33.27 -9.67
N PRO A 58 3.17 33.24 -8.35
CA PRO A 58 3.05 32.03 -7.54
C PRO A 58 1.64 31.41 -7.58
N GLN A 59 0.58 32.23 -7.58
CA GLN A 59 -0.80 31.77 -7.72
C GLN A 59 -1.03 31.04 -9.07
N GLN A 60 -0.58 31.64 -10.18
CA GLN A 60 -0.70 31.00 -11.50
C GLN A 60 0.08 29.70 -11.58
N HIS A 61 1.23 29.62 -10.91
CA HIS A 61 2.01 28.37 -10.81
C HIS A 61 1.24 27.33 -10.01
N ALA A 62 0.76 27.66 -8.81
CA ALA A 62 -0.04 26.78 -7.97
C ALA A 62 -1.30 26.28 -8.69
N ASP A 63 -2.07 27.16 -9.35
CA ASP A 63 -3.25 26.79 -10.13
C ASP A 63 -2.94 25.75 -11.22
N ARG A 64 -1.82 25.97 -11.94
CA ARG A 64 -1.39 25.06 -13.00
C ARG A 64 -1.01 23.68 -12.48
N PHE A 65 -0.32 23.61 -11.34
CA PHE A 65 0.17 22.34 -10.79
C PHE A 65 -0.83 21.64 -9.87
N ALA A 66 -1.83 22.35 -9.31
CA ALA A 66 -2.93 21.75 -8.57
C ALA A 66 -3.87 20.95 -9.48
N GLU A 67 -4.05 21.35 -10.75
CA GLU A 67 -4.98 20.69 -11.67
C GLU A 67 -4.69 19.20 -11.91
N PRO A 68 -3.44 18.74 -12.16
CA PRO A 68 -3.14 17.32 -12.26
C PRO A 68 -3.47 16.52 -10.99
N PHE A 69 -3.34 17.10 -9.78
CA PHE A 69 -3.73 16.43 -8.54
C PHE A 69 -5.25 16.32 -8.41
N ARG A 70 -6.00 17.33 -8.81
CA ARG A 70 -7.47 17.26 -8.87
C ARG A 70 -7.95 16.24 -9.87
N ALA A 71 -7.25 16.11 -11.01
CA ALA A 71 -7.53 15.10 -12.03
C ALA A 71 -7.31 13.66 -11.56
N LEU A 72 -6.54 13.42 -10.47
CA LEU A 72 -6.44 12.09 -9.87
C LEU A 72 -7.79 11.57 -9.35
N THR A 73 -8.68 12.47 -8.88
CA THR A 73 -10.00 12.07 -8.34
C THR A 73 -10.81 11.25 -9.34
N PRO A 74 -11.15 11.73 -10.54
CA PRO A 74 -11.86 10.91 -11.52
C PRO A 74 -10.99 9.79 -12.10
N ALA A 75 -9.69 10.02 -12.31
CA ALA A 75 -8.79 9.02 -12.90
C ALA A 75 -8.64 7.77 -12.05
N LEU A 76 -8.57 7.91 -10.74
CA LEU A 76 -8.45 6.81 -9.78
C LEU A 76 -9.78 6.40 -9.15
N LEU A 77 -10.91 6.96 -9.61
CA LEU A 77 -12.25 6.70 -9.09
C LEU A 77 -12.37 7.02 -7.58
N LEU A 78 -11.74 8.09 -7.13
CA LEU A 78 -11.79 8.51 -5.73
C LEU A 78 -13.16 9.10 -5.38
N SER A 79 -13.59 8.89 -4.14
CA SER A 79 -14.88 9.34 -3.60
C SER A 79 -14.73 10.38 -2.48
N ASN A 80 -13.70 11.22 -2.59
CA ASN A 80 -13.47 12.29 -1.61
C ASN A 80 -14.62 13.30 -1.61
N ASP A 81 -14.96 13.76 -0.39
CA ASP A 81 -16.07 14.71 -0.16
C ASP A 81 -15.64 16.15 -0.34
N ASP A 82 -14.32 16.43 -0.20
CA ASP A 82 -13.77 17.76 -0.41
C ASP A 82 -12.33 17.66 -0.97
N THR A 83 -11.93 18.75 -1.66
CA THR A 83 -10.57 18.96 -2.14
C THR A 83 -10.15 20.36 -1.71
N ILE A 84 -9.45 20.46 -0.56
CA ILE A 84 -8.98 21.72 -0.01
C ILE A 84 -7.73 22.20 -0.74
N ARG A 85 -7.62 23.52 -0.96
CA ARG A 85 -6.40 24.18 -1.41
C ARG A 85 -5.93 25.14 -0.30
N THR A 86 -4.64 25.13 0.02
CA THR A 86 -4.13 26.02 1.08
C THR A 86 -4.21 27.50 0.68
N THR A 87 -4.36 27.80 -0.61
CA THR A 87 -4.61 29.16 -1.15
C THR A 87 -6.06 29.64 -1.00
N GLU A 88 -6.99 28.80 -0.54
CA GLU A 88 -8.38 29.22 -0.35
C GLU A 88 -8.56 30.09 0.90
N ALA A 89 -9.43 31.11 0.79
CA ALA A 89 -9.73 32.03 1.89
C ALA A 89 -10.27 31.30 3.14
N ARG A 90 -11.08 30.23 2.97
CA ARG A 90 -11.59 29.41 4.09
C ARG A 90 -10.45 28.73 4.86
N HIS A 91 -9.34 28.41 4.19
CA HIS A 91 -8.17 27.81 4.83
C HIS A 91 -7.38 28.89 5.60
N SER A 92 -6.99 29.98 4.97
CA SER A 92 -6.19 31.05 5.59
C SER A 92 -6.87 31.68 6.80
N GLN A 93 -8.21 31.76 6.82
CA GLN A 93 -8.99 32.23 7.98
C GLN A 93 -8.79 31.32 9.20
N VAL A 94 -8.85 30.00 9.01
CA VAL A 94 -8.70 29.03 10.11
C VAL A 94 -7.24 28.97 10.58
N VAL A 95 -6.27 29.04 9.66
CA VAL A 95 -4.83 29.13 10.00
C VAL A 95 -4.57 30.36 10.88
N SER A 96 -5.08 31.53 10.48
CA SER A 96 -4.93 32.76 11.25
C SER A 96 -5.62 32.68 12.64
N ALA A 97 -6.78 32.02 12.73
CA ALA A 97 -7.45 31.80 14.00
C ALA A 97 -6.66 30.84 14.92
N LEU A 98 -6.08 29.77 14.36
CA LEU A 98 -5.23 28.84 15.10
C LEU A 98 -3.98 29.53 15.63
N TRP A 99 -3.32 30.34 14.78
CA TRP A 99 -2.16 31.16 15.17
C TRP A 99 -2.50 32.03 16.38
N ARG A 100 -3.62 32.78 16.35
CA ARG A 100 -4.01 33.66 17.46
C ARG A 100 -4.23 32.88 18.76
N LYS A 101 -4.88 31.70 18.70
CA LYS A 101 -5.05 30.82 19.88
C LYS A 101 -3.70 30.41 20.50
N MET A 102 -2.71 30.09 19.66
CA MET A 102 -1.38 29.73 20.14
C MET A 102 -0.61 30.93 20.71
N VAL A 103 -0.84 32.14 20.18
CA VAL A 103 -0.32 33.40 20.78
C VAL A 103 -0.97 33.65 22.14
N GLU A 104 -2.28 33.54 22.23
CA GLU A 104 -3.05 33.68 23.50
C GLU A 104 -2.59 32.69 24.57
N ALA A 105 -2.22 31.45 24.16
CA ALA A 105 -1.63 30.44 25.04
C ALA A 105 -0.20 30.78 25.52
N GLY A 106 0.42 31.84 24.95
CA GLY A 106 1.79 32.25 25.25
C GLY A 106 2.85 31.33 24.64
N ASP A 107 2.48 30.53 23.64
CA ASP A 107 3.36 29.54 23.02
C ASP A 107 4.06 30.05 21.76
N ILE A 108 3.74 31.26 21.30
CA ILE A 108 4.44 31.92 20.21
C ILE A 108 5.19 33.15 20.73
N TYR A 109 6.46 33.29 20.38
CA TYR A 109 7.30 34.44 20.73
C TYR A 109 8.26 34.80 19.60
N LEU A 110 8.65 36.09 19.52
CA LEU A 110 9.63 36.58 18.57
C LEU A 110 11.06 36.30 19.06
N GLY A 111 11.91 35.80 18.18
CA GLY A 111 13.31 35.53 18.46
C GLY A 111 14.17 35.62 17.19
N THR A 112 15.47 35.34 17.35
CA THR A 112 16.40 35.24 16.23
C THR A 112 16.78 33.77 16.06
N TYR A 113 16.60 33.26 14.85
CA TYR A 113 17.11 31.96 14.45
C TYR A 113 18.42 32.12 13.69
N ALA A 114 19.43 31.34 14.06
CA ALA A 114 20.67 31.19 13.30
C ALA A 114 20.96 29.71 13.15
N GLY A 115 20.99 29.20 11.92
CA GLY A 115 21.17 27.75 11.70
C GLY A 115 21.15 27.35 10.25
N TRP A 116 21.34 26.05 10.01
CA TRP A 116 21.38 25.46 8.69
C TRP A 116 19.95 25.21 8.13
N TYR A 117 19.63 25.84 7.03
CA TYR A 117 18.33 25.73 6.35
C TYR A 117 18.45 24.96 5.05
N SER A 118 17.58 23.98 4.83
CA SER A 118 17.43 23.30 3.55
C SER A 118 16.21 23.84 2.82
N VAL A 119 16.44 24.50 1.69
CA VAL A 119 15.36 24.91 0.78
C VAL A 119 14.63 23.69 0.22
N GLY A 120 15.39 22.58 0.01
CA GLY A 120 14.84 21.31 -0.49
C GLY A 120 13.83 20.67 0.44
N ASP A 121 14.00 20.83 1.75
CA ASP A 121 13.12 20.24 2.78
C ASP A 121 12.20 21.29 3.43
N GLU A 122 12.45 22.56 3.13
CA GLU A 122 11.81 23.72 3.79
C GLU A 122 11.88 23.63 5.31
N ALA A 123 13.03 23.18 5.82
CA ALA A 123 13.26 22.89 7.23
C ALA A 123 14.68 23.31 7.66
N TYR A 124 14.81 23.58 8.96
CA TYR A 124 16.09 23.78 9.61
C TYR A 124 16.62 22.46 10.15
N PHE A 125 17.96 22.33 10.16
CA PHE A 125 18.68 21.15 10.65
C PHE A 125 19.76 21.56 11.64
N ASP A 126 20.00 20.69 12.62
CA ASP A 126 21.14 20.84 13.52
C ASP A 126 22.45 20.51 12.78
N GLU A 127 23.55 21.15 13.19
CA GLU A 127 24.87 20.89 12.61
C GLU A 127 25.26 19.40 12.67
N SER A 128 24.82 18.69 13.71
CA SER A 128 25.03 17.25 13.89
C SER A 128 24.28 16.36 12.89
N GLU A 129 23.25 16.89 12.23
CA GLU A 129 22.47 16.18 11.21
C GLU A 129 23.04 16.39 9.79
N ILE A 130 24.02 17.31 9.64
CA ILE A 130 24.55 17.71 8.32
C ILE A 130 25.79 16.88 7.98
N VAL A 131 25.77 16.25 6.82
CA VAL A 131 26.89 15.50 6.28
C VAL A 131 27.25 16.09 4.90
N ASP A 132 28.51 16.52 4.73
CA ASP A 132 29.02 17.10 3.47
C ASP A 132 28.16 18.29 2.95
N GLY A 133 27.68 19.17 3.86
CA GLY A 133 26.86 20.33 3.50
C GLY A 133 25.44 19.97 3.04
N LYS A 134 24.93 18.79 3.42
CA LYS A 134 23.61 18.30 3.07
C LYS A 134 22.82 17.83 4.27
N ALA A 135 21.51 18.05 4.22
CA ALA A 135 20.54 17.49 5.13
C ALA A 135 20.43 15.95 4.99
N PRO A 136 19.81 15.21 5.92
CA PRO A 136 19.58 13.77 5.83
C PRO A 136 18.79 13.34 4.58
N SER A 137 18.00 14.24 3.99
CA SER A 137 17.30 14.04 2.71
C SER A 137 18.22 14.05 1.48
N GLY A 138 19.47 14.52 1.64
CA GLY A 138 20.44 14.72 0.56
C GLY A 138 20.39 16.10 -0.12
N HIS A 139 19.49 17.01 0.31
CA HIS A 139 19.44 18.38 -0.18
C HIS A 139 20.54 19.25 0.46
N ALA A 140 21.04 20.24 -0.31
CA ALA A 140 22.01 21.20 0.19
C ALA A 140 21.39 22.07 1.30
N VAL A 141 22.22 22.45 2.26
CA VAL A 141 21.84 23.41 3.33
C VAL A 141 22.70 24.66 3.24
N GLU A 142 22.12 25.80 3.65
CA GLU A 142 22.78 27.09 3.75
C GLU A 142 22.59 27.67 5.16
N TRP A 143 23.58 28.45 5.63
CA TRP A 143 23.46 29.12 6.93
C TRP A 143 22.57 30.36 6.80
N VAL A 144 21.53 30.43 7.63
CA VAL A 144 20.56 31.53 7.64
C VAL A 144 20.48 32.09 9.05
N GLU A 145 20.45 33.42 9.14
CA GLU A 145 20.12 34.14 10.36
C GLU A 145 18.88 35.00 10.07
N GLU A 146 17.80 34.77 10.81
CA GLU A 146 16.50 35.38 10.56
C GLU A 146 15.77 35.72 11.86
N HIS A 147 15.14 36.91 11.91
CA HIS A 147 14.16 37.20 12.94
C HIS A 147 12.88 36.45 12.62
N THR A 148 12.42 35.59 13.52
CA THR A 148 11.28 34.72 13.28
C THR A 148 10.45 34.52 14.55
N TYR A 149 9.17 34.21 14.36
CA TYR A 149 8.35 33.76 15.46
C TYR A 149 8.65 32.28 15.73
N PHE A 150 8.85 31.95 17.02
CA PHE A 150 9.05 30.58 17.50
C PHE A 150 7.79 30.04 18.17
N PHE A 151 7.52 28.76 17.95
CA PHE A 151 6.59 27.99 18.74
C PHE A 151 7.36 27.22 19.83
N ARG A 152 6.88 27.27 21.08
CA ARG A 152 7.47 26.58 22.23
C ARG A 152 7.26 25.05 22.16
N LEU A 153 7.73 24.42 21.08
CA LEU A 153 7.59 22.99 20.85
C LEU A 153 8.22 22.18 22.00
N SER A 154 9.32 22.65 22.58
CA SER A 154 10.00 22.02 23.72
C SER A 154 9.09 21.82 24.93
N LYS A 155 8.13 22.72 25.17
CA LYS A 155 7.11 22.62 26.24
C LYS A 155 6.24 21.37 26.07
N TYR A 156 6.01 20.92 24.83
CA TYR A 156 5.08 19.83 24.50
C TYR A 156 5.73 18.44 24.53
N GLY A 157 7.06 18.32 24.61
CA GLY A 157 7.75 17.04 24.66
C GLY A 157 7.21 16.09 25.73
N PRO A 158 7.18 16.51 27.03
CA PRO A 158 6.63 15.68 28.10
C PRO A 158 5.14 15.31 27.89
N LEU A 159 4.33 16.25 27.42
CA LEU A 159 2.90 16.03 27.16
C LEU A 159 2.65 15.04 26.02
N LEU A 160 3.48 15.09 24.98
CA LEU A 160 3.43 14.13 23.88
C LEU A 160 3.84 12.73 24.34
N LEU A 161 4.86 12.59 25.19
CA LEU A 161 5.27 11.29 25.75
C LEU A 161 4.17 10.69 26.62
N GLU A 162 3.54 11.49 27.49
CA GLU A 162 2.40 11.06 28.28
C GLU A 162 1.23 10.61 27.38
N TYR A 163 0.94 11.39 26.32
CA TYR A 163 -0.10 11.03 25.35
C TYR A 163 0.22 9.72 24.64
N PHE A 164 1.47 9.51 24.21
CA PHE A 164 1.89 8.27 23.54
C PHE A 164 1.79 7.04 24.46
N GLU A 165 2.06 7.20 25.75
CA GLU A 165 1.89 6.11 26.73
C GLU A 165 0.41 5.74 26.91
N ALA A 166 -0.46 6.74 26.95
CA ALA A 166 -1.91 6.53 27.05
C ALA A 166 -2.52 6.00 25.74
N HIS A 167 -1.90 6.28 24.58
CA HIS A 167 -2.43 5.94 23.26
C HIS A 167 -1.38 5.22 22.40
N PRO A 168 -1.03 3.95 22.70
CA PRO A 168 0.04 3.23 22.01
C PRO A 168 -0.26 2.97 20.52
N ASP A 169 -1.51 3.12 20.12
CA ASP A 169 -1.98 2.95 18.73
C ASP A 169 -2.10 4.28 17.96
N PHE A 170 -1.70 5.39 18.56
CA PHE A 170 -1.76 6.70 17.92
C PHE A 170 -0.95 6.79 16.63
N VAL A 171 0.23 6.16 16.59
CA VAL A 171 1.06 6.09 15.38
C VAL A 171 1.20 4.63 14.92
N LYS A 172 0.90 4.38 13.67
CA LYS A 172 1.05 3.07 13.02
C LYS A 172 1.94 3.17 11.77
N PRO A 173 2.63 2.08 11.41
CA PRO A 173 2.87 0.86 12.19
C PRO A 173 3.77 1.09 13.42
N SER A 174 3.89 0.09 14.28
CA SER A 174 4.65 0.19 15.56
C SER A 174 6.10 0.62 15.39
N SER A 175 6.75 0.26 14.27
CA SER A 175 8.11 0.74 13.96
C SER A 175 8.18 2.27 13.86
N ARG A 176 7.13 2.90 13.32
CA ARG A 176 7.01 4.36 13.19
C ARG A 176 6.67 5.02 14.53
N PHE A 177 5.86 4.37 15.35
CA PHE A 177 5.65 4.80 16.73
C PHE A 177 6.96 4.89 17.51
N ASN A 178 7.78 3.84 17.44
CA ASN A 178 9.07 3.81 18.12
C ASN A 178 10.05 4.88 17.60
N GLU A 179 10.02 5.18 16.31
CA GLU A 179 10.80 6.26 15.69
C GLU A 179 10.41 7.63 16.28
N VAL A 180 9.10 7.92 16.30
CA VAL A 180 8.56 9.18 16.83
C VAL A 180 8.84 9.32 18.33
N LYS A 181 8.60 8.26 19.10
CA LYS A 181 8.84 8.26 20.55
C LYS A 181 10.29 8.59 20.86
N ARG A 182 11.25 7.93 20.22
CA ARG A 182 12.68 8.22 20.38
C ARG A 182 13.05 9.64 19.99
N PHE A 183 12.44 10.17 18.93
CA PHE A 183 12.69 11.56 18.53
C PHE A 183 12.24 12.55 19.60
N VAL A 184 11.08 12.33 20.24
CA VAL A 184 10.59 13.19 21.32
C VAL A 184 11.41 12.99 22.60
N GLU A 185 11.79 11.75 22.95
CA GLU A 185 12.67 11.43 24.08
C GLU A 185 14.06 12.08 23.98
N GLY A 186 14.55 12.30 22.76
CA GLY A 186 15.79 13.01 22.48
C GLY A 186 15.75 14.51 22.85
N GLY A 187 14.60 15.03 23.21
CA GLY A 187 14.36 16.44 23.54
C GLY A 187 13.97 17.27 22.33
N LEU A 188 12.84 17.97 22.44
CA LEU A 188 12.36 18.86 21.39
C LEU A 188 12.94 20.27 21.58
N LYS A 189 13.29 20.92 20.48
CA LYS A 189 13.67 22.35 20.43
C LYS A 189 12.48 23.16 19.94
N ASP A 190 12.47 24.45 20.31
CA ASP A 190 11.45 25.38 19.83
C ASP A 190 11.54 25.52 18.31
N LEU A 191 10.39 25.57 17.66
CA LEU A 191 10.25 25.53 16.21
C LEU A 191 10.10 26.94 15.64
N SER A 192 10.94 27.34 14.68
CA SER A 192 10.75 28.58 13.91
C SER A 192 9.49 28.46 13.05
N LEU A 193 8.49 29.30 13.33
CA LEU A 193 7.11 29.19 12.82
C LEU A 193 6.76 30.31 11.82
N SER A 194 7.69 31.19 11.48
CA SER A 194 7.50 32.20 10.42
C SER A 194 8.73 32.35 9.53
N ARG A 195 8.56 33.00 8.39
CA ARG A 195 9.62 33.32 7.43
C ARG A 195 9.51 34.76 6.96
N THR A 196 10.65 35.38 6.70
CA THR A 196 10.76 36.74 6.14
C THR A 196 11.48 36.78 4.79
N THR A 197 12.08 35.66 4.38
CA THR A 197 12.90 35.55 3.16
C THR A 197 12.10 35.43 1.87
N PHE A 198 10.78 35.22 1.96
CA PHE A 198 9.84 35.15 0.83
C PHE A 198 8.44 35.58 1.28
N ASN A 199 7.53 35.82 0.30
CA ASN A 199 6.20 36.38 0.56
C ASN A 199 5.05 35.45 0.18
N TRP A 200 5.32 34.30 -0.46
CA TRP A 200 4.30 33.37 -0.88
C TRP A 200 3.92 32.41 0.25
N GLY A 201 2.94 32.78 1.04
CA GLY A 201 2.40 32.08 2.20
C GLY A 201 1.29 32.90 2.85
N ILE A 202 0.70 32.34 3.92
CA ILE A 202 -0.30 33.04 4.72
C ILE A 202 0.42 34.09 5.60
N PRO A 203 0.04 35.38 5.54
CA PRO A 203 0.64 36.38 6.38
C PRO A 203 0.44 36.06 7.87
N VAL A 204 1.47 36.32 8.68
CA VAL A 204 1.34 36.25 10.13
C VAL A 204 0.38 37.36 10.60
N PRO A 205 -0.68 37.01 11.36
CA PRO A 205 -1.58 38.04 11.90
C PRO A 205 -0.83 39.08 12.74
N ASP A 206 -1.13 40.36 12.48
CA ASP A 206 -0.61 41.51 13.23
C ASP A 206 0.93 41.68 13.21
N ALA A 207 1.60 41.07 12.18
CA ALA A 207 3.07 41.16 12.01
C ALA A 207 3.46 41.31 10.53
N ASP A 208 3.77 42.51 10.12
CA ASP A 208 4.16 42.82 8.75
C ASP A 208 5.47 42.11 8.33
N GLY A 209 5.52 41.65 7.09
CA GLY A 209 6.72 41.06 6.49
C GLY A 209 7.00 39.61 6.88
N HIS A 210 6.14 38.98 7.69
CA HIS A 210 6.25 37.55 8.04
C HIS A 210 5.17 36.75 7.35
N VAL A 211 5.52 35.56 6.86
CA VAL A 211 4.57 34.52 6.45
C VAL A 211 4.65 33.30 7.37
N ILE A 212 3.53 32.67 7.60
CA ILE A 212 3.43 31.47 8.45
C ILE A 212 4.21 30.33 7.81
N TYR A 213 4.88 29.54 8.66
CA TYR A 213 5.62 28.36 8.25
C TYR A 213 4.72 27.34 7.53
N VAL A 214 5.17 26.86 6.38
CA VAL A 214 4.39 26.01 5.47
C VAL A 214 3.79 24.77 6.15
N TRP A 215 4.46 24.19 7.13
CA TRP A 215 3.90 23.01 7.84
C TRP A 215 2.79 23.36 8.82
N MET A 216 2.81 24.53 9.45
CA MET A 216 1.63 24.99 10.22
C MET A 216 0.46 25.28 9.31
N ASP A 217 0.72 25.92 8.18
CA ASP A 217 -0.22 26.16 7.10
C ASP A 217 -0.83 24.83 6.61
N ALA A 218 -0.01 23.95 6.05
CA ALA A 218 -0.43 22.70 5.48
C ALA A 218 -1.20 21.81 6.45
N LEU A 219 -0.71 21.61 7.70
CA LEU A 219 -1.37 20.74 8.68
C LEU A 219 -2.75 21.24 9.11
N THR A 220 -2.98 22.54 9.06
CA THR A 220 -4.29 23.13 9.40
C THR A 220 -5.39 22.76 8.40
N ASN A 221 -5.05 22.21 7.22
CA ASN A 221 -6.02 21.77 6.23
C ASN A 221 -7.09 20.83 6.80
N TYR A 222 -6.69 19.94 7.70
CA TYR A 222 -7.58 18.92 8.32
C TYR A 222 -8.73 19.54 9.11
N VAL A 223 -8.51 20.71 9.69
CA VAL A 223 -9.48 21.45 10.46
C VAL A 223 -10.19 22.50 9.59
N SER A 224 -9.47 23.15 8.69
CA SER A 224 -10.03 24.23 7.86
C SER A 224 -11.02 23.72 6.80
N ALA A 225 -10.82 22.52 6.28
CA ALA A 225 -11.78 21.88 5.36
C ALA A 225 -13.13 21.60 6.03
N LEU A 226 -13.13 21.46 7.36
CA LEU A 226 -14.35 21.30 8.16
C LEU A 226 -14.94 22.63 8.62
N GLY A 227 -14.32 23.76 8.25
CA GLY A 227 -14.77 25.12 8.63
C GLY A 227 -14.19 25.64 9.94
N GLY A 228 -13.36 24.86 10.63
CA GLY A 228 -12.77 25.20 11.93
C GLY A 228 -13.69 24.97 13.12
N PRO A 229 -13.17 25.13 14.36
CA PRO A 229 -13.92 24.92 15.60
C PRO A 229 -15.23 25.73 15.65
N GLY A 230 -16.32 25.06 15.99
CA GLY A 230 -17.68 25.63 16.04
C GLY A 230 -18.45 25.58 14.72
N ALA A 231 -17.87 25.03 13.65
CA ALA A 231 -18.61 24.74 12.43
C ALA A 231 -19.28 23.34 12.52
N ASP A 232 -20.48 23.19 11.97
CA ASP A 232 -21.25 21.93 12.01
C ASP A 232 -20.44 20.70 11.52
N LYS A 233 -19.65 20.86 10.46
CA LYS A 233 -18.79 19.78 9.94
C LYS A 233 -17.65 19.46 10.90
N TYR A 234 -17.08 20.47 11.54
CA TYR A 234 -16.04 20.24 12.54
C TYR A 234 -16.56 19.45 13.71
N ASP A 235 -17.69 19.87 14.28
CA ASP A 235 -18.28 19.19 15.44
C ASP A 235 -18.72 17.74 15.12
N ARG A 236 -19.00 17.46 13.83
CA ARG A 236 -19.41 16.13 13.36
C ARG A 236 -18.24 15.21 13.03
N PHE A 237 -17.16 15.71 12.45
CA PHE A 237 -16.10 14.88 11.86
C PHE A 237 -14.72 15.08 12.50
N TRP A 238 -14.55 16.03 13.42
CA TRP A 238 -13.33 16.16 14.19
C TRP A 238 -13.51 15.60 15.61
N PRO A 239 -12.55 14.86 16.20
CA PRO A 239 -11.21 14.55 15.64
C PRO A 239 -11.24 13.53 14.51
N ALA A 240 -10.28 13.69 13.59
CA ALA A 240 -10.10 12.76 12.48
C ALA A 240 -9.80 11.35 12.99
N SER A 241 -10.46 10.34 12.41
CA SER A 241 -10.22 8.93 12.75
C SER A 241 -8.79 8.51 12.36
N VAL A 242 -8.31 8.91 11.19
CA VAL A 242 -6.95 8.61 10.74
C VAL A 242 -6.41 9.66 9.77
N HIS A 243 -5.13 10.03 9.95
CA HIS A 243 -4.31 10.71 8.96
C HIS A 243 -3.46 9.67 8.23
N LEU A 244 -3.72 9.44 6.94
CA LEU A 244 -2.90 8.58 6.08
C LEU A 244 -1.82 9.41 5.41
N ILE A 245 -0.55 9.08 5.66
CA ILE A 245 0.59 9.87 5.24
C ILE A 245 1.76 9.00 4.74
N GLY A 246 2.64 9.58 3.93
CA GLY A 246 3.95 9.00 3.66
C GLY A 246 4.87 9.09 4.89
N LYS A 247 5.76 8.12 5.05
CA LYS A 247 6.69 8.05 6.20
C LYS A 247 7.64 9.26 6.30
N ASP A 248 7.88 9.95 5.22
CA ASP A 248 8.73 11.15 5.10
C ASP A 248 8.20 12.36 5.88
N ILE A 249 6.87 12.44 6.06
CA ILE A 249 6.22 13.54 6.76
C ILE A 249 5.69 13.14 8.15
N LEU A 250 6.22 12.04 8.69
CA LEU A 250 5.77 11.47 9.96
C LEU A 250 5.95 12.43 11.15
N ARG A 251 7.10 13.09 11.28
CA ARG A 251 7.39 14.00 12.42
C ARG A 251 6.43 15.18 12.45
N PHE A 252 6.05 15.70 11.27
CA PHE A 252 5.11 16.82 11.18
C PHE A 252 3.72 16.44 11.69
N HIS A 253 3.24 15.25 11.34
CA HIS A 253 1.90 14.78 11.73
C HIS A 253 1.81 14.17 13.12
N ALA A 254 2.89 13.57 13.62
CA ALA A 254 2.89 12.87 14.89
C ALA A 254 3.50 13.69 16.05
N VAL A 255 4.20 14.80 15.77
CA VAL A 255 4.81 15.66 16.78
C VAL A 255 4.32 17.10 16.65
N TYR A 256 4.55 17.76 15.51
CA TYR A 256 4.23 19.19 15.37
C TYR A 256 2.73 19.43 15.39
N TRP A 257 1.98 18.68 14.61
CA TRP A 257 0.52 18.82 14.55
C TRP A 257 -0.18 18.61 15.89
N PRO A 258 0.08 17.52 16.62
CA PRO A 258 -0.44 17.36 17.98
C PRO A 258 -0.05 18.51 18.92
N ALA A 259 1.18 18.99 18.87
CA ALA A 259 1.62 20.10 19.72
C ALA A 259 0.87 21.41 19.40
N PHE A 260 0.63 21.72 18.11
CA PHE A 260 -0.18 22.87 17.70
C PHE A 260 -1.61 22.76 18.18
N LEU A 261 -2.22 21.57 18.06
CA LEU A 261 -3.57 21.32 18.53
C LEU A 261 -3.66 21.43 20.07
N MET A 262 -2.70 20.86 20.80
CA MET A 262 -2.64 21.00 22.28
C MET A 262 -2.53 22.47 22.69
N SER A 263 -1.67 23.24 22.02
CA SER A 263 -1.52 24.69 22.27
C SER A 263 -2.80 25.47 22.03
N ALA A 264 -3.53 25.11 20.98
CA ALA A 264 -4.80 25.74 20.65
C ALA A 264 -6.02 25.20 21.45
N GLY A 265 -5.81 24.22 22.34
CA GLY A 265 -6.89 23.59 23.11
C GLY A 265 -7.87 22.77 22.25
N LEU A 266 -7.36 22.15 21.17
CA LEU A 266 -8.17 21.35 20.24
C LEU A 266 -7.91 19.85 20.43
N PRO A 267 -8.91 18.98 20.21
CA PRO A 267 -8.73 17.53 20.24
C PRO A 267 -7.70 17.05 19.22
N LEU A 268 -6.95 16.01 19.57
CA LEU A 268 -5.98 15.36 18.67
C LEU A 268 -6.67 14.36 17.74
N PRO A 269 -6.14 14.11 16.53
CA PRO A 269 -6.59 12.99 15.69
C PRO A 269 -6.42 11.67 16.44
N GLN A 270 -7.25 10.67 16.11
CA GLN A 270 -7.21 9.38 16.79
C GLN A 270 -5.98 8.55 16.36
N GLN A 271 -5.58 8.63 15.09
CA GLN A 271 -4.47 7.86 14.57
C GLN A 271 -3.73 8.59 13.44
N VAL A 272 -2.41 8.39 13.39
CA VAL A 272 -1.54 8.72 12.25
C VAL A 272 -0.98 7.42 11.69
N PHE A 273 -1.32 7.07 10.46
CA PHE A 273 -0.77 5.89 9.80
C PHE A 273 0.21 6.30 8.71
N ALA A 274 1.48 5.92 8.87
CA ALA A 274 2.55 6.24 7.93
C ALA A 274 2.86 5.03 7.03
N HIS A 275 2.56 5.16 5.73
CA HIS A 275 2.92 4.13 4.75
C HIS A 275 4.32 4.35 4.18
N GLY A 276 4.87 3.28 3.57
CA GLY A 276 6.17 3.28 2.91
C GLY A 276 6.18 3.97 1.55
N TRP A 277 7.34 3.97 0.91
CA TRP A 277 7.55 4.49 -0.43
C TRP A 277 7.40 3.40 -1.50
N TRP A 278 7.31 3.83 -2.74
CA TRP A 278 7.42 2.97 -3.90
C TRP A 278 8.79 3.16 -4.55
N THR A 279 9.45 2.05 -4.83
CA THR A 279 10.60 1.95 -5.74
C THR A 279 10.14 1.45 -7.10
N VAL A 280 11.00 1.53 -8.09
CA VAL A 280 10.74 1.00 -9.44
C VAL A 280 11.91 0.11 -9.81
N GLU A 281 11.65 -1.19 -9.99
CA GLU A 281 12.67 -2.19 -10.27
C GLU A 281 13.84 -2.12 -9.28
N GLY A 282 13.51 -2.03 -7.97
CA GLY A 282 14.48 -1.96 -6.88
C GLY A 282 15.19 -0.61 -6.71
N GLN A 283 14.87 0.40 -7.53
CA GLN A 283 15.51 1.72 -7.48
C GLN A 283 14.57 2.79 -6.93
N LYS A 284 15.08 3.71 -6.11
CA LYS A 284 14.32 4.88 -5.66
C LYS A 284 13.89 5.71 -6.87
N MET A 285 12.61 6.10 -6.91
CA MET A 285 12.13 7.02 -7.93
C MET A 285 12.86 8.35 -7.87
N SER A 286 13.37 8.81 -9.00
CA SER A 286 13.92 10.16 -9.13
C SER A 286 13.73 10.71 -10.54
N LYS A 287 13.62 12.05 -10.63
CA LYS A 287 13.51 12.74 -11.90
C LYS A 287 14.77 12.58 -12.77
N SER A 288 15.93 12.54 -12.14
CA SER A 288 17.21 12.38 -12.83
C SER A 288 17.36 11.00 -13.48
N LEU A 289 16.73 9.98 -12.92
CA LEU A 289 16.70 8.62 -13.49
C LEU A 289 15.54 8.43 -14.49
N GLY A 290 14.57 9.36 -14.54
CA GLY A 290 13.42 9.23 -15.43
C GLY A 290 12.52 8.03 -15.14
N ASN A 291 12.62 7.44 -13.94
CA ASN A 291 11.87 6.24 -13.52
C ASN A 291 10.62 6.55 -12.70
N THR A 292 10.12 7.78 -12.76
CA THR A 292 8.87 8.16 -12.08
C THR A 292 7.67 7.57 -12.82
N ILE A 293 6.81 6.86 -12.10
CA ILE A 293 5.59 6.25 -12.65
C ILE A 293 4.45 7.26 -12.62
N ASP A 294 3.96 7.62 -13.81
CA ASP A 294 2.79 8.48 -13.99
C ASP A 294 1.50 7.65 -13.80
N PRO A 295 0.66 7.96 -12.80
CA PRO A 295 -0.58 7.21 -12.56
C PRO A 295 -1.58 7.29 -13.71
N PHE A 296 -1.58 8.37 -14.51
CA PHE A 296 -2.49 8.51 -15.65
C PHE A 296 -2.13 7.56 -16.78
N ASP A 297 -0.82 7.38 -17.05
CA ASP A 297 -0.36 6.40 -18.04
C ASP A 297 -0.75 4.96 -17.64
N VAL A 298 -0.53 4.61 -16.35
CA VAL A 298 -0.92 3.29 -15.86
C VAL A 298 -2.42 3.07 -15.96
N VAL A 299 -3.23 4.06 -15.58
CA VAL A 299 -4.71 3.99 -15.68
C VAL A 299 -5.16 3.87 -17.14
N GLN A 300 -4.57 4.62 -18.05
CA GLN A 300 -4.90 4.56 -19.47
C GLN A 300 -4.62 3.18 -20.08
N ARG A 301 -3.54 2.54 -19.69
CA ARG A 301 -3.09 1.25 -20.25
C ARG A 301 -3.77 0.05 -19.60
N PHE A 302 -4.01 0.09 -18.31
CA PHE A 302 -4.43 -1.07 -17.53
C PHE A 302 -5.79 -0.91 -16.84
N GLY A 303 -6.33 0.29 -16.82
CA GLY A 303 -7.57 0.64 -16.13
C GLY A 303 -7.36 0.97 -14.64
N ALA A 304 -8.22 1.85 -14.14
CA ALA A 304 -8.11 2.37 -12.77
C ALA A 304 -8.25 1.26 -11.72
N GLU A 305 -9.19 0.35 -11.87
CA GLU A 305 -9.47 -0.68 -10.86
C GLU A 305 -8.37 -1.74 -10.76
N ALA A 306 -7.76 -2.11 -11.88
CA ALA A 306 -6.60 -2.99 -11.88
C ALA A 306 -5.40 -2.35 -11.18
N PHE A 307 -5.18 -1.05 -11.39
CA PHE A 307 -4.13 -0.31 -10.71
C PHE A 307 -4.42 -0.15 -9.22
N ARG A 308 -5.65 0.18 -8.81
CA ARG A 308 -6.09 0.21 -7.40
C ARG A 308 -5.84 -1.12 -6.69
N TYR A 309 -6.23 -2.21 -7.34
CA TYR A 309 -6.01 -3.56 -6.84
C TYR A 309 -4.53 -3.84 -6.62
N PHE A 310 -3.70 -3.58 -7.63
CA PHE A 310 -2.25 -3.79 -7.56
C PHE A 310 -1.62 -3.01 -6.40
N LEU A 311 -1.90 -1.71 -6.29
CA LEU A 311 -1.34 -0.86 -5.25
C LEU A 311 -1.58 -1.40 -3.83
N LEU A 312 -2.74 -1.96 -3.56
CA LEU A 312 -3.12 -2.44 -2.24
C LEU A 312 -2.86 -3.94 -2.01
N ARG A 313 -2.61 -4.69 -3.08
CA ARG A 313 -2.36 -6.13 -3.03
C ARG A 313 -0.89 -6.48 -2.96
N GLU A 314 -0.04 -5.70 -3.65
CA GLU A 314 1.37 -6.03 -3.85
C GLU A 314 2.19 -5.86 -2.58
N VAL A 315 1.87 -4.88 -1.75
CA VAL A 315 2.69 -4.45 -0.62
C VAL A 315 1.91 -4.46 0.68
N SER A 316 2.56 -4.84 1.78
CA SER A 316 2.04 -4.61 3.13
C SER A 316 1.94 -3.11 3.40
N PHE A 317 0.73 -2.59 3.65
CA PHE A 317 0.54 -1.18 3.94
C PHE A 317 1.34 -0.78 5.18
N GLY A 318 2.23 0.20 5.04
CA GLY A 318 3.26 0.56 6.05
C GLY A 318 4.69 0.22 5.64
N SER A 319 4.89 -0.73 4.71
CA SER A 319 6.20 -1.11 4.16
C SER A 319 6.46 -0.42 2.82
N ASP A 320 7.74 -0.38 2.42
CA ASP A 320 8.10 0.07 1.07
C ASP A 320 7.71 -0.99 0.03
N GLY A 321 7.29 -0.53 -1.14
CA GLY A 321 6.86 -1.36 -2.26
C GLY A 321 7.75 -1.19 -3.48
N ASP A 322 7.71 -2.17 -4.36
CA ASP A 322 8.39 -2.10 -5.64
C ASP A 322 7.40 -2.24 -6.80
N PHE A 323 7.42 -1.28 -7.71
CA PHE A 323 6.57 -1.30 -8.90
C PHE A 323 7.33 -1.97 -10.04
N SER A 324 6.70 -2.97 -10.63
CA SER A 324 7.08 -3.51 -11.92
C SER A 324 5.84 -3.70 -12.80
N GLU A 325 5.94 -3.34 -14.07
CA GLU A 325 4.83 -3.54 -15.02
C GLU A 325 4.52 -5.04 -15.19
N ALA A 326 5.53 -5.89 -15.17
CA ALA A 326 5.37 -7.34 -15.21
C ALA A 326 4.57 -7.86 -14.01
N GLY A 327 4.83 -7.33 -12.81
CA GLY A 327 4.06 -7.63 -11.59
C GLY A 327 2.59 -7.22 -11.72
N LEU A 328 2.33 -6.00 -12.22
CA LEU A 328 0.97 -5.52 -12.47
C LEU A 328 0.22 -6.42 -13.47
N ILE A 329 0.83 -6.75 -14.60
CA ILE A 329 0.22 -7.65 -15.60
C ILE A 329 -0.03 -9.04 -15.03
N SER A 330 0.91 -9.56 -14.24
CA SER A 330 0.75 -10.87 -13.57
C SER A 330 -0.45 -10.87 -12.62
N ARG A 331 -0.64 -9.82 -11.82
CA ARG A 331 -1.82 -9.67 -10.95
C ARG A 331 -3.12 -9.57 -11.74
N ILE A 332 -3.13 -8.78 -12.81
CA ILE A 332 -4.32 -8.65 -13.65
C ILE A 332 -4.69 -10.01 -14.26
N ASN A 333 -3.74 -10.68 -14.89
CA ASN A 333 -4.01 -11.93 -15.61
C ASN A 333 -4.29 -13.10 -14.66
N GLY A 334 -3.56 -13.22 -13.56
CA GLY A 334 -3.70 -14.31 -12.59
C GLY A 334 -4.91 -14.11 -11.69
N GLU A 335 -4.92 -13.05 -10.92
CA GLU A 335 -5.91 -12.87 -9.86
C GLU A 335 -7.23 -12.27 -10.39
N LEU A 336 -7.18 -11.15 -11.14
CA LEU A 336 -8.40 -10.46 -11.57
C LEU A 336 -9.09 -11.18 -12.74
N ALA A 337 -8.38 -11.53 -13.80
CA ALA A 337 -8.99 -12.14 -14.98
C ALA A 337 -9.23 -13.65 -14.80
N ASN A 338 -8.19 -14.41 -14.35
CA ASN A 338 -8.28 -15.86 -14.27
C ASN A 338 -9.06 -16.31 -13.03
N ASP A 339 -8.70 -15.85 -11.83
CA ASP A 339 -9.34 -16.37 -10.62
C ASP A 339 -10.74 -15.78 -10.44
N PHE A 340 -10.86 -14.45 -10.37
CA PHE A 340 -12.12 -13.78 -10.09
C PHE A 340 -13.02 -13.69 -11.33
N GLY A 341 -12.49 -13.16 -12.44
CA GLY A 341 -13.27 -12.96 -13.67
C GLY A 341 -13.79 -14.27 -14.27
N ASN A 342 -12.96 -15.33 -14.28
CA ASN A 342 -13.37 -16.65 -14.77
C ASN A 342 -14.41 -17.32 -13.85
N LEU A 343 -14.27 -17.19 -12.51
CA LEU A 343 -15.30 -17.66 -11.57
C LEU A 343 -16.66 -17.06 -11.90
N VAL A 344 -16.73 -15.71 -12.04
CA VAL A 344 -17.97 -15.01 -12.36
C VAL A 344 -18.56 -15.49 -13.70
N ASN A 345 -17.71 -15.56 -14.72
CA ASN A 345 -18.14 -15.91 -16.07
C ASN A 345 -18.63 -17.37 -16.18
N ARG A 346 -17.94 -18.31 -15.50
CA ARG A 346 -18.33 -19.73 -15.44
C ARG A 346 -19.65 -19.91 -14.68
N SER A 347 -19.76 -19.33 -13.50
CA SER A 347 -20.94 -19.52 -12.65
C SER A 347 -22.21 -18.93 -13.25
N LEU A 348 -22.15 -17.67 -13.71
CA LEU A 348 -23.31 -17.04 -14.37
C LEU A 348 -23.64 -17.70 -15.74
N GLY A 349 -22.61 -18.19 -16.45
CA GLY A 349 -22.82 -18.96 -17.68
C GLY A 349 -23.52 -20.30 -17.44
N MET A 350 -23.25 -20.99 -16.33
CA MET A 350 -23.96 -22.21 -15.94
C MET A 350 -25.39 -21.93 -15.49
N LEU A 351 -25.58 -20.85 -14.71
CA LEU A 351 -26.93 -20.40 -14.31
C LEU A 351 -27.79 -20.09 -15.52
N ASP A 352 -27.27 -19.31 -16.47
CA ASP A 352 -27.97 -18.98 -17.71
C ASP A 352 -28.34 -20.24 -18.51
N ARG A 353 -27.36 -21.12 -18.70
CA ARG A 353 -27.54 -22.36 -19.48
C ARG A 353 -28.52 -23.34 -18.84
N TYR A 354 -28.49 -23.52 -17.52
CA TYR A 354 -29.25 -24.58 -16.85
C TYR A 354 -30.56 -24.10 -16.24
N ARG A 355 -30.66 -22.80 -15.89
CA ARG A 355 -31.83 -22.20 -15.23
C ARG A 355 -32.28 -20.89 -15.87
N LYS A 356 -31.83 -20.58 -17.10
CA LYS A 356 -32.18 -19.38 -17.86
C LYS A 356 -32.00 -18.08 -17.08
N GLY A 357 -30.93 -18.02 -16.27
CA GLY A 357 -30.59 -16.87 -15.44
C GLY A 357 -31.42 -16.75 -14.15
N VAL A 358 -32.37 -17.61 -13.88
CA VAL A 358 -33.17 -17.56 -12.63
C VAL A 358 -32.37 -18.15 -11.48
N VAL A 359 -32.19 -17.38 -10.40
CA VAL A 359 -31.55 -17.82 -9.18
C VAL A 359 -32.40 -18.88 -8.49
N PRO A 360 -31.92 -20.12 -8.29
CA PRO A 360 -32.70 -21.21 -7.69
C PRO A 360 -33.07 -20.92 -6.23
N ALA A 361 -33.92 -21.79 -5.68
CA ALA A 361 -34.21 -21.77 -4.25
C ALA A 361 -32.95 -22.12 -3.43
N ARG A 362 -32.79 -21.46 -2.30
CA ARG A 362 -31.72 -21.77 -1.35
C ARG A 362 -31.93 -23.21 -0.83
N GLY A 363 -30.94 -24.08 -1.06
CA GLY A 363 -30.90 -25.40 -0.48
C GLY A 363 -30.40 -25.39 0.98
N ARG A 364 -30.19 -26.59 1.53
CA ARG A 364 -29.67 -26.73 2.91
C ARG A 364 -28.19 -26.42 3.03
N ALA A 365 -27.45 -26.56 1.92
CA ALA A 365 -25.98 -26.42 1.86
C ALA A 365 -25.26 -27.33 2.88
N ASP A 366 -25.77 -28.57 3.03
CA ASP A 366 -25.29 -29.57 4.01
C ASP A 366 -24.53 -30.74 3.36
N ALA A 367 -24.35 -30.71 2.06
CA ALA A 367 -23.51 -31.69 1.36
C ALA A 367 -22.03 -31.50 1.74
N ALA A 368 -21.27 -32.61 1.73
CA ALA A 368 -19.86 -32.61 2.13
C ALA A 368 -19.02 -31.59 1.34
N GLU A 369 -19.35 -31.38 0.07
CA GLU A 369 -18.68 -30.43 -0.82
C GLU A 369 -18.96 -28.96 -0.47
N ASP A 370 -20.07 -28.66 0.21
CA ASP A 370 -20.45 -27.29 0.59
C ASP A 370 -19.65 -26.80 1.79
N GLY A 371 -19.26 -27.70 2.70
CA GLY A 371 -18.56 -27.38 3.93
C GLY A 371 -17.31 -26.50 3.74
N PRO A 372 -16.37 -26.85 2.86
CA PRO A 372 -15.18 -26.03 2.61
C PRO A 372 -15.48 -24.63 2.07
N LEU A 373 -16.54 -24.45 1.26
CA LEU A 373 -16.96 -23.15 0.77
C LEU A 373 -17.50 -22.27 1.90
N LEU A 374 -18.38 -22.83 2.73
CA LEU A 374 -18.97 -22.14 3.88
C LEU A 374 -17.92 -21.79 4.94
N GLN A 375 -16.96 -22.69 5.16
CA GLN A 375 -15.83 -22.44 6.06
C GLN A 375 -14.98 -21.27 5.52
N ALA A 376 -14.63 -21.28 4.23
CA ALA A 376 -13.86 -20.20 3.62
C ALA A 376 -14.60 -18.86 3.66
N PHE A 377 -15.93 -18.84 3.54
CA PHE A 377 -16.74 -17.67 3.74
C PHE A 377 -16.64 -17.13 5.18
N ALA A 378 -16.86 -18.00 6.19
CA ALA A 378 -16.86 -17.58 7.59
C ALA A 378 -15.48 -17.07 8.04
N GLU A 379 -14.42 -17.83 7.73
CA GLU A 379 -13.04 -17.43 8.04
C GLU A 379 -12.63 -16.18 7.26
N GLY A 380 -12.90 -16.15 5.94
CA GLY A 380 -12.57 -15.01 5.08
C GLY A 380 -13.24 -13.72 5.54
N ARG A 381 -14.50 -13.80 6.01
CA ARG A 381 -15.19 -12.63 6.59
C ARG A 381 -14.50 -12.12 7.86
N ALA A 382 -14.18 -13.01 8.79
CA ALA A 382 -13.50 -12.63 10.03
C ALA A 382 -12.10 -12.02 9.74
N GLU A 383 -11.34 -12.63 8.85
CA GLU A 383 -10.02 -12.16 8.42
C GLU A 383 -10.12 -10.80 7.71
N LEU A 384 -11.13 -10.59 6.85
CA LEU A 384 -11.37 -9.33 6.15
C LEU A 384 -11.66 -8.18 7.12
N LEU A 385 -12.59 -8.39 8.07
CA LEU A 385 -12.95 -7.37 9.07
C LEU A 385 -11.71 -6.98 9.89
N ALA A 386 -11.00 -7.95 10.45
CA ALA A 386 -9.79 -7.70 11.24
C ALA A 386 -8.69 -6.99 10.42
N ALA A 387 -8.50 -7.38 9.16
CA ALA A 387 -7.50 -6.77 8.30
C ALA A 387 -7.84 -5.31 7.94
N MET A 388 -9.13 -5.00 7.75
CA MET A 388 -9.57 -3.62 7.49
C MET A 388 -9.43 -2.73 8.72
N ASP A 389 -9.71 -3.23 9.92
CA ASP A 389 -9.49 -2.51 11.19
C ASP A 389 -8.01 -2.19 11.41
N GLU A 390 -7.10 -3.07 10.97
CA GLU A 390 -5.65 -2.87 11.01
C GLU A 390 -5.09 -2.03 9.85
N LEU A 391 -5.92 -1.58 8.90
CA LEU A 391 -5.51 -0.99 7.62
C LEU A 391 -4.56 -1.90 6.81
N ALA A 392 -4.65 -3.21 6.99
CA ALA A 392 -3.84 -4.22 6.32
C ALA A 392 -4.49 -4.66 5.00
N PHE A 393 -4.63 -3.73 4.04
CA PHE A 393 -5.36 -3.94 2.78
C PHE A 393 -4.93 -5.19 2.00
N HIS A 394 -3.63 -5.51 1.99
CA HIS A 394 -3.11 -6.71 1.35
C HIS A 394 -3.63 -8.00 1.99
N LYS A 395 -3.83 -8.03 3.33
CA LYS A 395 -4.44 -9.15 4.06
C LYS A 395 -5.94 -9.22 3.78
N ALA A 396 -6.62 -8.06 3.73
CA ALA A 396 -8.02 -7.97 3.38
C ALA A 396 -8.29 -8.58 1.98
N LEU A 397 -7.48 -8.18 0.99
CA LEU A 397 -7.55 -8.76 -0.35
C LEU A 397 -7.19 -10.26 -0.37
N ALA A 398 -6.23 -10.70 0.44
CA ALA A 398 -5.90 -12.13 0.57
C ALA A 398 -7.08 -12.94 1.13
N ALA A 399 -7.79 -12.41 2.14
CA ALA A 399 -8.99 -13.05 2.70
C ALA A 399 -10.11 -13.16 1.65
N ILE A 400 -10.32 -12.12 0.85
CA ILE A 400 -11.28 -12.16 -0.27
C ILE A 400 -10.88 -13.23 -1.29
N TRP A 401 -9.60 -13.30 -1.69
CA TRP A 401 -9.10 -14.28 -2.65
C TRP A 401 -9.09 -15.72 -2.13
N LYS A 402 -9.04 -15.92 -0.80
CA LYS A 402 -9.27 -17.23 -0.17
C LYS A 402 -10.67 -17.75 -0.52
N LEU A 403 -11.69 -16.89 -0.43
CA LEU A 403 -13.06 -17.25 -0.82
C LEU A 403 -13.18 -17.46 -2.34
N VAL A 404 -12.53 -16.63 -3.18
CA VAL A 404 -12.47 -16.83 -4.64
C VAL A 404 -11.88 -18.21 -4.98
N GLY A 405 -10.76 -18.59 -4.34
CA GLY A 405 -10.12 -19.89 -4.54
C GLY A 405 -11.01 -21.07 -4.11
N ALA A 406 -11.66 -20.94 -2.95
CA ALA A 406 -12.62 -21.95 -2.47
C ALA A 406 -13.81 -22.10 -3.42
N ALA A 407 -14.34 -21.00 -3.96
CA ALA A 407 -15.44 -21.02 -4.90
C ALA A 407 -15.05 -21.65 -6.26
N ASN A 408 -13.86 -21.35 -6.78
CA ASN A 408 -13.35 -22.02 -7.98
C ASN A 408 -13.22 -23.54 -7.76
N LYS A 409 -12.65 -23.96 -6.64
CA LYS A 409 -12.56 -25.38 -6.26
C LYS A 409 -13.94 -26.01 -6.11
N TYR A 410 -14.89 -25.29 -5.52
CA TYR A 410 -16.27 -25.75 -5.37
C TYR A 410 -16.94 -26.04 -6.72
N VAL A 411 -16.76 -25.19 -7.74
CA VAL A 411 -17.25 -25.46 -9.10
C VAL A 411 -16.75 -26.80 -9.63
N ASP A 412 -15.47 -27.11 -9.40
CA ASP A 412 -14.85 -28.32 -9.94
C ASP A 412 -15.27 -29.59 -9.17
N VAL A 413 -15.41 -29.50 -7.83
CA VAL A 413 -15.80 -30.63 -6.96
C VAL A 413 -17.30 -30.94 -7.08
N ALA A 414 -18.17 -29.91 -7.03
CA ALA A 414 -19.61 -30.08 -7.16
C ALA A 414 -20.04 -30.47 -8.58
N ALA A 415 -19.19 -30.21 -9.58
CA ALA A 415 -19.30 -30.62 -10.97
C ALA A 415 -20.74 -30.48 -11.54
N PRO A 416 -21.33 -29.25 -11.61
CA PRO A 416 -22.72 -29.01 -12.01
C PRO A 416 -23.12 -29.70 -13.33
N TRP A 417 -22.16 -29.81 -14.27
CA TRP A 417 -22.35 -30.49 -15.55
C TRP A 417 -22.60 -32.00 -15.41
N THR A 418 -22.13 -32.61 -14.31
CA THR A 418 -22.38 -34.00 -13.99
C THR A 418 -23.77 -34.18 -13.39
N LEU A 419 -24.20 -33.28 -12.50
CA LEU A 419 -25.54 -33.28 -11.91
C LEU A 419 -26.64 -33.16 -13.00
N VAL A 420 -26.41 -32.32 -14.00
CA VAL A 420 -27.30 -32.21 -15.18
C VAL A 420 -27.42 -33.55 -15.91
N LYS A 421 -26.32 -34.28 -16.13
CA LYS A 421 -26.33 -35.60 -16.81
C LYS A 421 -27.02 -36.66 -15.98
N GLN A 422 -26.97 -36.55 -14.66
CA GLN A 422 -27.59 -37.49 -13.72
C GLN A 422 -29.08 -37.21 -13.48
N GLY A 423 -29.56 -36.02 -13.89
CA GLY A 423 -30.92 -35.56 -13.63
C GLY A 423 -31.15 -35.17 -12.17
N ASP A 424 -30.08 -34.86 -11.40
CA ASP A 424 -30.18 -34.41 -10.03
C ASP A 424 -30.41 -32.89 -9.98
N ASP A 425 -31.64 -32.49 -10.32
CA ASP A 425 -32.03 -31.10 -10.39
C ASP A 425 -32.02 -30.40 -9.00
N ALA A 426 -32.33 -31.14 -7.92
CA ALA A 426 -32.35 -30.58 -6.57
C ALA A 426 -30.95 -30.16 -6.13
N ARG A 427 -29.96 -31.06 -6.31
CA ARG A 427 -28.57 -30.74 -5.98
C ARG A 427 -27.97 -29.68 -6.91
N LEU A 428 -28.32 -29.72 -8.19
CA LEU A 428 -27.91 -28.68 -9.15
C LEU A 428 -28.39 -27.30 -8.71
N ASP A 429 -29.63 -27.18 -8.24
CA ASP A 429 -30.20 -25.91 -7.77
C ASP A 429 -29.44 -25.39 -6.53
N GLU A 430 -29.10 -26.24 -5.57
CA GLU A 430 -28.28 -25.86 -4.42
C GLU A 430 -26.90 -25.36 -4.85
N VAL A 431 -26.22 -26.07 -5.74
CA VAL A 431 -24.89 -25.69 -6.24
C VAL A 431 -24.95 -24.34 -6.97
N LEU A 432 -25.93 -24.15 -7.84
CA LEU A 432 -26.08 -22.88 -8.59
C LEU A 432 -26.45 -21.73 -7.65
N TYR A 433 -27.29 -21.95 -6.63
CA TYR A 433 -27.57 -20.96 -5.61
C TYR A 433 -26.31 -20.57 -4.85
N ASN A 434 -25.51 -21.54 -4.36
CA ASN A 434 -24.28 -21.30 -3.65
C ASN A 434 -23.27 -20.50 -4.49
N LEU A 435 -23.20 -20.78 -5.80
CA LEU A 435 -22.35 -20.02 -6.73
C LEU A 435 -22.86 -18.58 -6.95
N CYS A 436 -24.16 -18.33 -6.93
CA CYS A 436 -24.71 -16.98 -6.99
C CYS A 436 -24.46 -16.22 -5.69
N GLU A 437 -24.65 -16.88 -4.54
CA GLU A 437 -24.47 -16.27 -3.24
C GLU A 437 -23.00 -15.89 -2.98
N VAL A 438 -22.05 -16.77 -3.32
CA VAL A 438 -20.64 -16.42 -3.17
C VAL A 438 -20.25 -15.21 -4.02
N GLN A 439 -20.82 -15.07 -5.21
CA GLN A 439 -20.57 -13.89 -6.05
C GLN A 439 -21.19 -12.62 -5.47
N ARG A 440 -22.37 -12.71 -4.83
CA ARG A 440 -22.94 -11.57 -4.10
C ARG A 440 -22.02 -11.14 -2.96
N VAL A 441 -21.55 -12.09 -2.16
CA VAL A 441 -20.60 -11.81 -1.06
C VAL A 441 -19.33 -11.17 -1.60
N LEU A 442 -18.71 -11.77 -2.63
CA LEU A 442 -17.52 -11.23 -3.27
C LEU A 442 -17.76 -9.84 -3.86
N GLY A 443 -18.91 -9.62 -4.51
CA GLY A 443 -19.30 -8.32 -5.05
C GLY A 443 -19.33 -7.23 -3.97
N VAL A 444 -19.87 -7.55 -2.78
CA VAL A 444 -19.88 -6.62 -1.63
C VAL A 444 -18.44 -6.39 -1.13
N TRP A 445 -17.68 -7.45 -0.90
CA TRP A 445 -16.35 -7.34 -0.28
C TRP A 445 -15.31 -6.65 -1.17
N VAL A 446 -15.40 -6.81 -2.50
CA VAL A 446 -14.47 -6.15 -3.42
C VAL A 446 -14.87 -4.70 -3.75
N SER A 447 -16.14 -4.29 -3.51
CA SER A 447 -16.64 -2.97 -3.91
C SER A 447 -15.81 -1.78 -3.41
N PRO A 448 -15.26 -1.75 -2.19
CA PRO A 448 -14.37 -0.67 -1.77
C PRO A 448 -13.09 -0.59 -2.60
N PHE A 449 -12.53 -1.72 -3.01
CA PHE A 449 -11.30 -1.83 -3.80
C PHE A 449 -11.56 -1.62 -5.30
N LEU A 450 -12.68 -2.16 -5.80
CA LEU A 450 -13.11 -2.20 -7.19
C LEU A 450 -14.48 -1.51 -7.32
N PRO A 451 -14.52 -0.16 -7.29
CA PRO A 451 -15.74 0.61 -7.09
C PRO A 451 -16.75 0.57 -8.25
N HIS A 452 -16.34 0.08 -9.42
CA HIS A 452 -17.24 -0.19 -10.54
C HIS A 452 -17.52 -1.69 -10.71
N LYS A 453 -16.48 -2.54 -10.62
CA LYS A 453 -16.60 -3.97 -10.90
C LYS A 453 -17.33 -4.74 -9.79
N GLY A 454 -17.19 -4.33 -8.53
CA GLY A 454 -17.99 -4.88 -7.44
C GLY A 454 -19.49 -4.61 -7.61
N PRO A 455 -19.92 -3.34 -7.72
CA PRO A 455 -21.31 -2.98 -8.02
C PRO A 455 -21.82 -3.58 -9.32
N GLU A 456 -21.02 -3.62 -10.40
CA GLU A 456 -21.40 -4.27 -11.66
C GLU A 456 -21.75 -5.75 -11.45
N LEU A 457 -20.98 -6.48 -10.64
CA LEU A 457 -21.28 -7.88 -10.30
C LEU A 457 -22.60 -7.99 -9.53
N LEU A 458 -22.85 -7.11 -8.58
CA LEU A 458 -24.11 -7.07 -7.82
C LEU A 458 -25.31 -6.75 -8.73
N ASP A 459 -25.15 -5.84 -9.69
CA ASP A 459 -26.15 -5.53 -10.72
C ASP A 459 -26.45 -6.72 -11.63
N ARG A 460 -25.40 -7.48 -12.01
CA ARG A 460 -25.56 -8.71 -12.80
C ARG A 460 -26.36 -9.78 -12.06
N LEU A 461 -26.25 -9.84 -10.73
CA LEU A 461 -27.02 -10.76 -9.88
C LEU A 461 -28.45 -10.26 -9.57
N GLY A 462 -28.78 -9.02 -9.92
CA GLY A 462 -30.03 -8.40 -9.55
C GLY A 462 -30.17 -8.16 -8.03
N ALA A 463 -29.05 -8.01 -7.31
CA ALA A 463 -29.03 -7.75 -5.89
C ALA A 463 -29.63 -6.37 -5.58
N ALA A 464 -30.60 -6.28 -4.67
CA ALA A 464 -31.15 -5.01 -4.22
C ALA A 464 -30.21 -4.33 -3.17
N ASP A 465 -30.42 -3.06 -2.88
CA ASP A 465 -29.55 -2.28 -2.00
C ASP A 465 -29.32 -2.93 -0.64
N ALA A 466 -30.37 -3.55 -0.07
CA ALA A 466 -30.27 -4.26 1.21
C ALA A 466 -29.29 -5.45 1.18
N GLN A 467 -28.99 -6.02 0.01
CA GLN A 467 -28.03 -7.12 -0.18
C GLN A 467 -26.61 -6.66 -0.52
N ARG A 468 -26.39 -5.34 -0.63
CA ARG A 468 -25.11 -4.74 -1.07
C ARG A 468 -24.26 -4.20 0.09
N THR A 469 -24.70 -4.37 1.33
CA THR A 469 -23.99 -3.88 2.51
C THR A 469 -23.08 -4.96 3.12
N VAL A 470 -22.03 -4.56 3.83
CA VAL A 470 -21.16 -5.50 4.56
C VAL A 470 -21.99 -6.27 5.61
N ALA A 471 -22.95 -5.61 6.25
CA ALA A 471 -23.87 -6.27 7.21
C ALA A 471 -24.68 -7.40 6.55
N SER A 472 -25.07 -7.26 5.28
CA SER A 472 -25.80 -8.30 4.55
C SER A 472 -25.00 -9.57 4.30
N THR A 473 -23.68 -9.53 4.54
CA THR A 473 -22.78 -10.69 4.45
C THR A 473 -22.46 -11.31 5.81
N ALA A 474 -23.22 -10.98 6.86
CA ALA A 474 -23.03 -11.57 8.19
C ALA A 474 -23.33 -13.08 8.19
N GLU A 475 -24.32 -13.48 7.41
CA GLU A 475 -24.74 -14.87 7.26
C GLU A 475 -24.76 -15.26 5.78
N TRP A 476 -24.57 -16.55 5.52
CA TRP A 476 -24.70 -17.14 4.18
C TRP A 476 -26.17 -17.19 3.77
N GLY A 477 -26.44 -16.89 2.48
CA GLY A 477 -27.79 -17.06 1.92
C GLY A 477 -28.60 -15.76 1.87
N GLY A 478 -27.93 -14.62 1.73
CA GLY A 478 -28.58 -13.31 1.61
C GLY A 478 -29.16 -13.00 0.23
N LEU A 479 -28.86 -13.77 -0.81
CA LEU A 479 -29.40 -13.55 -2.16
C LEU A 479 -30.81 -14.13 -2.25
N PRO A 480 -31.84 -13.35 -2.63
CA PRO A 480 -33.20 -13.86 -2.80
C PRO A 480 -33.29 -14.85 -3.98
N SER A 481 -34.06 -15.92 -3.77
CA SER A 481 -34.43 -16.86 -4.83
C SER A 481 -35.42 -16.22 -5.83
N GLY A 482 -35.41 -16.73 -7.08
CA GLY A 482 -36.32 -16.26 -8.14
C GLY A 482 -35.87 -14.98 -8.82
N GLY A 483 -34.81 -14.32 -8.34
CA GLY A 483 -34.17 -13.20 -9.00
C GLY A 483 -33.58 -13.60 -10.36
N HIS A 484 -33.39 -12.63 -11.26
CA HIS A 484 -32.82 -12.86 -12.58
C HIS A 484 -31.39 -12.33 -12.64
N ALA A 485 -30.40 -13.22 -12.78
CA ALA A 485 -29.01 -12.85 -13.00
C ALA A 485 -28.64 -12.94 -14.50
N ARG A 486 -27.65 -12.12 -14.91
CA ARG A 486 -27.18 -12.05 -16.30
C ARG A 486 -25.67 -12.23 -16.37
N LYS A 487 -25.19 -12.92 -17.39
CA LYS A 487 -23.77 -13.22 -17.56
C LYS A 487 -22.91 -11.96 -17.79
N GLY A 488 -23.24 -11.14 -18.77
CA GLY A 488 -22.44 -9.98 -19.19
C GLY A 488 -21.07 -10.35 -19.81
N ASP A 489 -20.28 -9.31 -20.13
CA ASP A 489 -18.91 -9.45 -20.63
C ASP A 489 -17.93 -9.81 -19.49
N PRO A 490 -16.71 -10.30 -19.81
CA PRO A 490 -15.68 -10.53 -18.80
C PRO A 490 -15.41 -9.27 -17.96
N LEU A 491 -15.41 -9.40 -16.62
CA LEU A 491 -15.16 -8.27 -15.71
C LEU A 491 -13.77 -7.67 -15.94
N PHE A 492 -12.79 -8.54 -16.16
CA PHE A 492 -11.40 -8.17 -16.45
C PHE A 492 -10.93 -8.96 -17.68
N PRO A 493 -10.66 -8.29 -18.81
CA PRO A 493 -10.01 -8.92 -19.95
C PRO A 493 -8.55 -9.24 -19.61
N ARG A 494 -8.02 -10.32 -20.20
CA ARG A 494 -6.59 -10.62 -20.09
C ARG A 494 -5.78 -9.60 -20.88
N ILE A 495 -4.65 -9.20 -20.33
CA ILE A 495 -3.66 -8.40 -21.03
C ILE A 495 -2.77 -9.35 -21.85
N GLU A 496 -2.76 -9.17 -23.15
CA GLU A 496 -1.83 -9.89 -24.02
C GLU A 496 -0.45 -9.25 -23.92
N VAL A 497 0.53 -10.03 -23.45
CA VAL A 497 1.93 -9.62 -23.48
C VAL A 497 2.46 -10.02 -24.85
N GLU A 498 2.79 -9.05 -25.70
CA GLU A 498 3.53 -9.34 -26.92
C GLU A 498 4.83 -10.06 -26.52
N LYS A 499 4.95 -11.33 -26.91
CA LYS A 499 6.26 -11.99 -26.78
C LYS A 499 7.24 -11.18 -27.63
N PRO A 500 8.44 -10.86 -27.11
CA PRO A 500 9.46 -10.23 -27.94
C PRO A 500 9.54 -11.00 -29.26
N ALA A 501 9.43 -10.29 -30.37
CA ALA A 501 9.50 -10.91 -31.68
C ALA A 501 10.83 -11.70 -31.74
N GLU A 502 10.74 -13.03 -31.85
CA GLU A 502 11.90 -13.85 -32.16
C GLU A 502 12.53 -13.27 -33.43
N ALA A 503 13.77 -12.81 -33.29
CA ALA A 503 14.53 -12.35 -34.44
C ALA A 503 14.47 -13.44 -35.53
N PRO A 504 14.16 -13.11 -36.80
CA PRO A 504 14.00 -14.12 -37.83
C PRO A 504 15.30 -14.91 -37.99
N ALA A 505 15.23 -16.20 -37.68
CA ALA A 505 16.32 -17.11 -37.89
C ALA A 505 16.78 -17.08 -39.38
N PRO A 506 18.09 -17.03 -39.68
CA PRO A 506 18.56 -17.01 -41.06
C PRO A 506 18.12 -18.28 -41.80
N LYS A 507 17.42 -18.10 -42.93
CA LYS A 507 16.99 -19.18 -43.81
C LYS A 507 18.20 -19.92 -44.38
N ALA A 508 18.56 -21.05 -43.81
CA ALA A 508 19.49 -21.99 -44.42
C ALA A 508 18.78 -22.81 -45.50
N LYS A 509 19.34 -22.82 -46.71
CA LYS A 509 18.90 -23.58 -47.88
C LYS A 509 18.91 -25.08 -47.60
N LYS A 510 17.80 -25.76 -47.85
CA LYS A 510 17.69 -27.22 -47.80
C LYS A 510 18.36 -27.83 -49.01
N GLU A 511 19.41 -28.63 -48.82
CA GLU A 511 19.82 -29.67 -49.73
C GLU A 511 19.32 -31.05 -49.26
N LYS A 512 18.78 -31.83 -50.21
CA LYS A 512 18.20 -33.16 -49.99
C LYS A 512 19.26 -34.25 -50.12
N ALA A 513 19.31 -35.19 -49.18
CA ALA A 513 19.76 -36.58 -49.41
C ALA A 513 19.35 -37.54 -48.28
N PRO A 514 19.45 -38.89 -48.39
CA PRO A 514 18.28 -39.76 -48.39
C PRO A 514 18.13 -40.64 -47.12
N LYS A 515 16.94 -41.32 -47.04
CA LYS A 515 16.45 -42.14 -45.94
C LYS A 515 17.25 -43.41 -45.60
N ALA A 516 17.36 -43.75 -44.29
CA ALA A 516 17.31 -45.10 -43.73
C ALA A 516 17.18 -45.06 -42.18
N PRO A 517 16.89 -46.16 -41.37
CA PRO A 517 15.61 -46.27 -40.65
C PRO A 517 15.74 -46.19 -39.11
N LYS A 518 14.54 -46.24 -38.46
CA LYS A 518 14.16 -45.96 -37.06
C LYS A 518 14.91 -46.76 -35.98
N ALA A 519 15.23 -46.07 -34.88
CA ALA A 519 15.09 -46.54 -33.49
C ALA A 519 14.88 -45.31 -32.57
N PRO A 520 14.23 -45.43 -31.40
CA PRO A 520 13.68 -44.26 -30.68
C PRO A 520 14.76 -43.58 -29.82
N LYS A 521 14.84 -42.27 -29.93
CA LYS A 521 15.67 -41.45 -29.01
C LYS A 521 14.82 -40.34 -28.39
N ALA A 522 15.04 -40.19 -27.09
CA ALA A 522 14.55 -39.12 -26.24
C ALA A 522 14.78 -37.72 -26.81
N ALA A 523 13.87 -36.81 -26.47
CA ALA A 523 13.88 -35.40 -26.87
C ALA A 523 15.16 -34.69 -26.39
N PRO A 524 15.74 -33.76 -27.18
CA PRO A 524 16.89 -32.98 -26.73
C PRO A 524 16.47 -31.89 -25.77
N LYS A 525 17.22 -31.79 -24.65
CA LYS A 525 17.16 -30.67 -23.70
C LYS A 525 17.52 -29.36 -24.45
N ALA A 526 16.68 -28.34 -24.26
CA ALA A 526 17.05 -26.98 -24.61
C ALA A 526 18.21 -26.54 -23.71
N GLU A 527 19.31 -26.08 -24.32
CA GLU A 527 20.39 -25.43 -23.58
C GLU A 527 19.86 -24.10 -23.00
N ALA A 528 19.92 -23.98 -21.67
CA ALA A 528 19.57 -22.77 -20.95
C ALA A 528 20.61 -21.67 -21.26
N ALA A 529 20.14 -20.42 -21.37
CA ALA A 529 21.01 -19.26 -21.41
C ALA A 529 21.88 -19.20 -20.15
N ASP A 530 23.10 -18.69 -20.28
CA ASP A 530 24.10 -18.66 -19.22
C ASP A 530 23.54 -17.98 -17.95
N GLY A 531 23.43 -18.74 -16.84
CA GLY A 531 22.91 -18.25 -15.55
C GLY A 531 21.42 -18.51 -15.26
N VAL A 532 20.62 -19.05 -16.21
CA VAL A 532 19.20 -19.37 -15.99
C VAL A 532 19.03 -20.88 -15.82
N ILE A 533 18.43 -21.32 -14.71
CA ILE A 533 18.08 -22.72 -14.46
C ILE A 533 16.63 -23.00 -14.87
N ALA A 534 16.36 -24.21 -15.37
CA ALA A 534 15.00 -24.65 -15.66
C ALA A 534 14.22 -24.92 -14.35
N TYR A 535 12.89 -24.82 -14.41
CA TYR A 535 12.02 -25.11 -13.25
C TYR A 535 12.27 -26.52 -12.70
N ASP A 536 12.46 -27.52 -13.55
CA ASP A 536 12.78 -28.91 -13.17
C ASP A 536 14.09 -29.03 -12.39
N ASP A 537 15.03 -28.08 -12.53
CA ASP A 537 16.25 -28.05 -11.75
C ASP A 537 16.03 -27.37 -10.39
N PHE A 538 15.15 -26.39 -10.33
CA PHE A 538 14.71 -25.76 -9.07
C PHE A 538 13.89 -26.74 -8.21
N GLU A 539 12.99 -27.54 -8.81
CA GLU A 539 12.18 -28.53 -8.10
C GLU A 539 13.03 -29.63 -7.40
N LYS A 540 14.26 -29.83 -7.84
CA LYS A 540 15.20 -30.77 -7.20
C LYS A 540 15.79 -30.21 -5.90
N LEU A 541 15.70 -28.89 -5.65
CA LEU A 541 16.26 -28.26 -4.47
C LEU A 541 15.37 -28.53 -3.25
N GLN A 542 15.97 -28.96 -2.14
CA GLN A 542 15.27 -29.12 -0.88
C GLN A 542 15.63 -27.97 0.06
N LEU A 543 14.73 -26.98 0.12
CA LEU A 543 14.84 -25.86 1.05
C LEU A 543 14.14 -26.24 2.36
N LYS A 544 14.85 -26.08 3.48
CA LYS A 544 14.32 -26.33 4.83
C LYS A 544 14.48 -25.09 5.69
N VAL A 545 13.51 -24.85 6.54
CA VAL A 545 13.66 -23.88 7.63
C VAL A 545 14.48 -24.56 8.73
N ALA A 546 15.57 -23.93 9.16
CA ALA A 546 16.46 -24.47 10.17
C ALA A 546 16.75 -23.43 11.26
N ARG A 547 16.96 -23.87 12.50
CA ARG A 547 17.33 -23.00 13.62
C ARG A 547 18.82 -23.11 13.91
N VAL A 548 19.50 -21.97 14.08
CA VAL A 548 20.91 -21.94 14.44
C VAL A 548 21.04 -22.29 15.92
N LEU A 549 21.72 -23.39 16.22
CA LEU A 549 21.98 -23.85 17.59
C LEU A 549 23.29 -23.28 18.16
N ALA A 550 24.31 -23.16 17.31
CA ALA A 550 25.59 -22.59 17.66
C ALA A 550 26.23 -21.93 16.43
N ALA A 551 27.01 -20.90 16.67
CA ALA A 551 27.79 -20.20 15.63
C ALA A 551 29.18 -19.87 16.19
N GLU A 552 30.23 -20.09 15.38
CA GLU A 552 31.61 -19.76 15.72
C GLU A 552 32.37 -19.30 14.48
N LYS A 553 33.46 -18.55 14.65
CA LYS A 553 34.35 -18.19 13.55
C LYS A 553 35.01 -19.44 12.99
N HIS A 554 35.14 -19.51 11.68
CA HIS A 554 35.83 -20.63 11.05
C HIS A 554 37.32 -20.59 11.41
N PRO A 555 37.96 -21.72 11.85
CA PRO A 555 39.35 -21.69 12.35
C PRO A 555 40.38 -21.23 11.31
N ASP A 556 40.13 -21.48 10.02
CA ASP A 556 41.08 -21.20 8.92
C ASP A 556 40.55 -20.20 7.89
N ALA A 557 39.50 -19.38 8.22
CA ALA A 557 38.92 -18.45 7.26
C ALA A 557 38.15 -17.27 7.93
N ASP A 558 38.72 -16.07 7.86
CA ASP A 558 38.17 -14.86 8.48
C ASP A 558 36.80 -14.42 7.96
N ARG A 559 36.43 -14.82 6.74
CA ARG A 559 35.15 -14.48 6.09
C ARG A 559 34.06 -15.53 6.29
N LEU A 560 34.36 -16.65 6.97
CA LEU A 560 33.42 -17.73 7.17
C LEU A 560 33.00 -17.87 8.64
N LEU A 561 31.73 -18.17 8.85
CA LEU A 561 31.24 -18.71 10.12
C LEU A 561 30.95 -20.20 9.97
N LYS A 562 31.27 -20.98 11.02
CA LYS A 562 30.85 -22.36 11.16
C LYS A 562 29.60 -22.38 12.06
N LEU A 563 28.52 -22.92 11.55
CA LEU A 563 27.23 -22.95 12.18
C LEU A 563 26.81 -24.40 12.46
N SER A 564 26.19 -24.64 13.59
CA SER A 564 25.43 -25.84 13.87
C SER A 564 23.94 -25.50 13.72
N VAL A 565 23.20 -26.19 12.84
CA VAL A 565 21.81 -25.86 12.52
C VAL A 565 20.91 -27.10 12.72
N ASP A 566 19.77 -26.90 13.37
CA ASP A 566 18.70 -27.89 13.48
C ASP A 566 17.74 -27.71 12.31
N ALA A 567 17.68 -28.69 11.43
CA ALA A 567 16.81 -28.73 10.25
C ALA A 567 15.65 -29.74 10.40
N GLY A 568 15.31 -30.13 11.65
CA GLY A 568 14.30 -31.15 11.96
C GLY A 568 14.77 -32.57 11.69
N GLU A 569 16.09 -32.84 11.79
CA GLU A 569 16.72 -34.14 11.58
C GLU A 569 17.23 -34.72 12.92
N ALA A 570 17.59 -35.99 12.92
CA ALA A 570 18.04 -36.66 14.14
C ALA A 570 19.31 -36.02 14.75
N GLU A 571 20.19 -35.47 13.92
CA GLU A 571 21.39 -34.76 14.35
C GLU A 571 21.48 -33.38 13.68
N PRO A 572 22.01 -32.35 14.39
CA PRO A 572 22.25 -31.04 13.79
C PRO A 572 23.29 -31.10 12.67
N ARG A 573 23.09 -30.29 11.65
CA ARG A 573 24.04 -30.17 10.53
C ARG A 573 25.09 -29.11 10.79
N THR A 574 26.32 -29.36 10.36
CA THR A 574 27.37 -28.33 10.29
C THR A 574 27.32 -27.64 8.93
N VAL A 575 27.29 -26.32 8.94
CA VAL A 575 27.24 -25.49 7.72
C VAL A 575 28.29 -24.37 7.80
N CYS A 576 29.08 -24.21 6.76
CA CYS A 576 30.01 -23.08 6.63
C CYS A 576 29.39 -22.00 5.73
N ALA A 577 29.24 -20.77 6.25
CA ALA A 577 28.62 -19.65 5.55
C ALA A 577 29.55 -18.44 5.47
N GLY A 578 29.57 -17.77 4.30
CA GLY A 578 30.42 -16.59 4.01
C GLY A 578 29.87 -15.28 4.56
N ILE A 579 29.36 -15.26 5.78
CA ILE A 579 28.63 -14.15 6.38
C ILE A 579 29.34 -13.49 7.58
N ALA A 580 30.59 -13.83 7.85
CA ALA A 580 31.35 -13.30 8.98
C ALA A 580 31.61 -11.78 8.90
N GLY A 581 31.46 -11.17 7.72
CA GLY A 581 31.56 -9.72 7.53
C GLY A 581 30.27 -8.95 7.83
N ALA A 582 29.13 -9.67 7.88
CA ALA A 582 27.82 -9.06 8.08
C ALA A 582 27.17 -9.41 9.43
N TYR A 583 27.58 -10.52 10.07
CA TYR A 583 26.97 -11.01 11.31
C TYR A 583 28.03 -11.46 12.31
N ALA A 584 27.86 -11.10 13.57
CA ALA A 584 28.63 -11.69 14.66
C ALA A 584 28.04 -13.07 15.03
N PRO A 585 28.87 -14.06 15.46
CA PRO A 585 28.39 -15.39 15.80
C PRO A 585 27.25 -15.40 16.83
N GLU A 586 27.35 -14.54 17.83
CA GLU A 586 26.36 -14.40 18.91
C GLU A 586 24.99 -13.93 18.42
N ASP A 587 24.93 -13.13 17.37
CA ASP A 587 23.67 -12.60 16.80
C ASP A 587 22.89 -13.67 16.01
N LEU A 588 23.56 -14.74 15.61
CA LEU A 588 22.96 -15.80 14.81
C LEU A 588 22.37 -16.93 15.66
N VAL A 589 22.85 -17.13 16.88
CA VAL A 589 22.36 -18.23 17.76
C VAL A 589 20.89 -18.00 18.09
N GLY A 590 20.06 -19.02 17.83
CA GLY A 590 18.62 -18.98 18.01
C GLY A 590 17.83 -18.41 16.82
N GLN A 591 18.50 -17.82 15.82
CA GLN A 591 17.85 -17.32 14.61
C GLN A 591 17.35 -18.46 13.71
N THR A 592 16.31 -18.16 12.94
CA THR A 592 15.75 -19.06 11.94
C THR A 592 16.31 -18.68 10.56
N VAL A 593 16.81 -19.68 9.85
CA VAL A 593 17.48 -19.52 8.54
C VAL A 593 16.91 -20.48 7.50
N VAL A 594 17.07 -20.15 6.22
CA VAL A 594 16.73 -21.06 5.13
C VAL A 594 17.97 -21.84 4.73
N LEU A 595 17.88 -23.17 4.79
CA LEU A 595 18.94 -24.11 4.47
C LEU A 595 18.61 -24.86 3.17
N LEU A 596 19.52 -24.83 2.19
CA LEU A 596 19.51 -25.77 1.08
C LEU A 596 20.12 -27.09 1.56
N ALA A 597 19.25 -28.08 1.79
CA ALA A 597 19.57 -29.27 2.56
C ALA A 597 20.10 -30.46 1.74
N ASN A 598 19.86 -30.48 0.43
CA ASN A 598 20.25 -31.61 -0.44
C ASN A 598 21.47 -31.34 -1.31
N LEU A 599 22.34 -30.42 -0.88
CA LEU A 599 23.68 -30.31 -1.44
C LEU A 599 24.59 -31.44 -0.95
N ALA A 600 25.41 -31.97 -1.84
CA ALA A 600 26.44 -32.93 -1.44
C ALA A 600 27.41 -32.28 -0.41
N PRO A 601 27.76 -32.99 0.68
CA PRO A 601 28.69 -32.46 1.67
C PRO A 601 30.01 -32.04 1.03
N ARG A 602 30.49 -30.85 1.37
CA ARG A 602 31.72 -30.30 0.81
C ARG A 602 32.69 -29.89 1.92
N LYS A 603 33.96 -30.29 1.80
CA LYS A 603 34.99 -29.85 2.73
C LYS A 603 35.44 -28.43 2.40
N ILE A 604 35.24 -27.49 3.32
CA ILE A 604 35.61 -26.08 3.18
C ILE A 604 36.68 -25.79 4.25
N ARG A 605 37.91 -25.61 3.81
CA ARG A 605 39.10 -25.35 4.67
C ARG A 605 39.11 -26.19 5.96
N GLY A 606 39.01 -27.52 5.77
CA GLY A 606 39.08 -28.47 6.89
C GLY A 606 37.71 -28.88 7.51
N VAL A 607 36.70 -28.04 7.43
CA VAL A 607 35.34 -28.32 7.97
C VAL A 607 34.43 -28.85 6.88
N VAL A 608 33.65 -29.89 7.16
CA VAL A 608 32.65 -30.47 6.22
C VAL A 608 31.35 -29.68 6.38
N SER A 609 30.96 -28.95 5.33
CA SER A 609 29.65 -28.27 5.24
C SER A 609 28.62 -29.21 4.62
N GLN A 610 27.46 -29.35 5.29
CA GLN A 610 26.37 -30.28 4.92
C GLN A 610 25.14 -29.52 4.41
N GLY A 611 25.35 -28.47 3.67
CA GLY A 611 24.31 -27.62 3.10
C GLY A 611 24.83 -26.20 2.86
N MET A 612 23.93 -25.32 2.42
CA MET A 612 24.22 -23.92 2.20
C MET A 612 23.10 -23.06 2.78
N LEU A 613 23.47 -22.01 3.51
CA LEU A 613 22.50 -21.02 3.98
C LEU A 613 22.17 -20.03 2.85
N LEU A 614 20.89 -19.73 2.69
CA LEU A 614 20.41 -18.62 1.89
C LEU A 614 20.26 -17.43 2.84
N ALA A 615 21.14 -16.44 2.70
CA ALA A 615 21.06 -15.19 3.44
C ALA A 615 20.57 -14.09 2.48
N ALA A 616 19.63 -13.27 2.91
CA ALA A 616 19.33 -12.02 2.23
C ALA A 616 20.49 -11.06 2.53
N GLY A 617 21.14 -10.56 1.45
CA GLY A 617 22.22 -9.58 1.53
C GLY A 617 21.71 -8.19 1.89
#